data_18e35e3b2afeb0df167193e03c4f5728
#
_entry.id   18e35e3b2afeb0df167193e03c4f5728
#
_cell.length_a   1.000
_cell.length_b   1.000
_cell.length_c   1.000
_cell.angle_alpha   90.00
_cell.angle_beta   90.00
_cell.angle_gamma   90.00
#
_symmetry.space_group_name_H-M   'P 1'
#
loop_
_entity.id
_entity.type
_entity.pdbx_description
1 polymer ?
#
loop_
_entity_poly.entity_id
_entity_poly.type
_entity_poly.pdbx_seq_one_letter_code
_entity_poly.pdbx_strand_id
1 'polypeptide(L)'
;SMLYVVFKRKLSYANKIVMQEALNRTSLKDMGIYIKRVFKYTATFEGVGAICLMFSFVPKFGISKGIYYSIFHSISAFCNAGFDILGANSLMNYVGDLWVNLVICGLIIAGGLGFVVWIDLRLSLIHYREHFKYFKLKKYLESLSLHTKIVLISSFVLIFGGMAVIFCLEFNNPQTLQPLSLPQKI
;
A
#
# COMPACT_ATOMS: atom_id res chain seq x y z
N SER A 1 -1.32 5.97 19.64
CA SER A 1 -1.68 7.36 19.27
C SER A 1 -3.03 7.48 18.55
N MET A 2 -3.44 6.51 17.73
CA MET A 2 -4.76 6.51 17.07
C MET A 2 -5.95 6.51 18.05
N LEU A 3 -5.89 5.74 19.13
CA LEU A 3 -6.92 5.68 20.18
C LEU A 3 -7.25 7.07 20.77
N TYR A 4 -6.28 7.97 20.90
CA TYR A 4 -6.50 9.32 21.42
C TYR A 4 -7.37 10.19 20.51
N VAL A 5 -7.25 10.02 19.18
CA VAL A 5 -8.06 10.78 18.19
C VAL A 5 -9.48 10.25 18.15
N VAL A 6 -9.66 8.94 18.23
CA VAL A 6 -10.97 8.26 18.24
C VAL A 6 -11.76 8.63 19.50
N PHE A 7 -11.11 8.67 20.67
CA PHE A 7 -11.78 8.98 21.94
C PHE A 7 -11.87 10.49 22.27
N LYS A 8 -11.60 11.39 21.30
CA LYS A 8 -11.68 12.86 21.49
C LYS A 8 -10.92 13.40 22.71
N ARG A 9 -9.98 12.65 23.28
CA ARG A 9 -9.16 13.13 24.39
C ARG A 9 -8.15 14.16 23.89
N LYS A 10 -8.01 15.29 24.62
CA LYS A 10 -6.99 16.30 24.34
C LYS A 10 -5.60 15.66 24.51
N LEU A 11 -4.81 15.61 23.44
CA LEU A 11 -3.41 15.16 23.51
C LEU A 11 -2.64 16.06 24.46
N SER A 12 -1.95 15.47 25.43
CA SER A 12 -0.98 16.19 26.26
C SER A 12 0.10 16.83 25.38
N TYR A 13 0.65 17.96 25.83
CA TYR A 13 1.70 18.68 25.08
C TYR A 13 2.91 17.78 24.80
N ALA A 14 3.34 16.99 25.78
CA ALA A 14 4.43 16.01 25.64
C ALA A 14 4.14 14.96 24.55
N ASN A 15 2.93 14.39 24.53
CA ASN A 15 2.54 13.41 23.49
C ASN A 15 2.48 14.02 22.09
N LYS A 16 2.15 15.31 21.98
CA LYS A 16 2.17 16.03 20.70
C LYS A 16 3.59 16.20 20.17
N ILE A 17 4.56 16.51 21.03
CA ILE A 17 5.97 16.66 20.65
C ILE A 17 6.53 15.32 20.14
N VAL A 18 6.31 14.22 20.89
CA VAL A 18 6.77 12.89 20.49
C VAL A 18 6.15 12.47 19.13
N MET A 19 4.87 12.78 18.91
CA MET A 19 4.23 12.50 17.61
C MET A 19 4.76 13.40 16.49
N GLN A 20 5.08 14.66 16.77
CA GLN A 20 5.67 15.59 15.82
C GLN A 20 7.03 15.08 15.36
N GLU A 21 7.86 14.63 16.28
CA GLU A 21 9.19 14.07 16.01
C GLU A 21 9.08 12.76 15.21
N ALA A 22 8.20 11.84 15.63
CA ALA A 22 7.96 10.58 14.94
C ALA A 22 7.42 10.73 13.51
N LEU A 23 6.67 11.82 13.23
CA LEU A 23 6.09 12.09 11.92
C LEU A 23 6.89 13.14 11.12
N ASN A 24 8.02 13.59 11.64
CA ASN A 24 8.90 14.61 11.03
C ASN A 24 8.12 15.85 10.55
N ARG A 25 7.24 16.41 11.40
CA ARG A 25 6.38 17.56 11.09
C ARG A 25 6.71 18.78 11.93
N THR A 26 6.69 19.95 11.30
CA THR A 26 7.09 21.24 11.92
C THR A 26 5.98 21.93 12.71
N SER A 27 4.70 21.54 12.53
CA SER A 27 3.55 22.21 13.16
C SER A 27 2.68 21.26 13.98
N LEU A 28 2.40 21.64 15.23
CA LEU A 28 1.50 20.94 16.15
C LEU A 28 0.01 21.12 15.81
N LYS A 29 -0.34 22.25 15.14
CA LYS A 29 -1.75 22.58 14.83
C LYS A 29 -2.37 21.62 13.82
N ASP A 30 -1.58 21.09 12.88
CA ASP A 30 -2.08 20.27 11.78
C ASP A 30 -2.06 18.76 12.06
N MET A 31 -1.55 18.37 13.24
CA MET A 31 -1.38 16.98 13.63
C MET A 31 -2.71 16.19 13.60
N GLY A 32 -3.78 16.79 14.14
CA GLY A 32 -5.09 16.13 14.16
C GLY A 32 -5.68 15.93 12.76
N ILE A 33 -5.48 16.91 11.88
CA ILE A 33 -5.91 16.83 10.47
C ILE A 33 -5.11 15.76 9.73
N TYR A 34 -3.80 15.72 9.96
CA TYR A 34 -2.91 14.72 9.37
C TYR A 34 -3.32 13.29 9.76
N ILE A 35 -3.53 13.03 11.06
CA ILE A 35 -3.96 11.71 11.55
C ILE A 35 -5.30 11.29 10.94
N LYS A 36 -6.27 12.21 10.85
CA LYS A 36 -7.56 11.92 10.17
C LYS A 36 -7.38 11.56 8.69
N ARG A 37 -6.45 12.23 8.00
CA ARG A 37 -6.13 11.91 6.60
C ARG A 37 -5.49 10.53 6.48
N VAL A 38 -4.50 10.23 7.34
CA VAL A 38 -3.88 8.89 7.40
C VAL A 38 -4.95 7.82 7.58
N PHE A 39 -5.84 7.99 8.56
CA PHE A 39 -6.92 7.04 8.82
C PHE A 39 -7.83 6.85 7.60
N LYS A 40 -8.19 7.95 6.93
CA LYS A 40 -9.02 7.91 5.73
C LYS A 40 -8.33 7.16 4.59
N TYR A 41 -7.03 7.38 4.34
CA TYR A 41 -6.27 6.67 3.31
C TYR A 41 -6.17 5.19 3.63
N THR A 42 -5.80 4.82 4.87
CA THR A 42 -5.74 3.43 5.32
C THR A 42 -7.06 2.72 5.05
N ALA A 43 -8.17 3.24 5.60
CA ALA A 43 -9.49 2.65 5.42
C ALA A 43 -9.91 2.57 3.94
N THR A 44 -9.51 3.53 3.12
CA THR A 44 -9.81 3.51 1.67
C THR A 44 -9.04 2.41 0.96
N PHE A 45 -7.72 2.30 1.17
CA PHE A 45 -6.90 1.27 0.52
C PHE A 45 -7.27 -0.13 0.99
N GLU A 46 -7.42 -0.32 2.29
CA GLU A 46 -7.82 -1.60 2.88
C GLU A 46 -9.23 -2.01 2.44
N GLY A 47 -10.18 -1.06 2.41
CA GLY A 47 -11.55 -1.33 1.96
C GLY A 47 -11.62 -1.70 0.48
N VAL A 48 -10.93 -0.95 -0.39
CA VAL A 48 -10.87 -1.26 -1.83
C VAL A 48 -10.18 -2.60 -2.06
N GLY A 49 -9.05 -2.84 -1.39
CA GLY A 49 -8.33 -4.11 -1.48
C GLY A 49 -9.18 -5.29 -1.03
N ALA A 50 -9.90 -5.16 0.09
CA ALA A 50 -10.81 -6.19 0.57
C ALA A 50 -11.92 -6.50 -0.45
N ILE A 51 -12.54 -5.47 -1.04
CA ILE A 51 -13.56 -5.64 -2.08
C ILE A 51 -12.98 -6.37 -3.29
N CYS A 52 -11.79 -5.98 -3.75
CA CYS A 52 -11.11 -6.65 -4.86
C CYS A 52 -10.80 -8.12 -4.56
N LEU A 53 -10.35 -8.45 -3.34
CA LEU A 53 -10.07 -9.83 -2.94
C LEU A 53 -11.35 -10.67 -2.79
N MET A 54 -12.50 -10.05 -2.43
CA MET A 54 -13.78 -10.76 -2.35
C MET A 54 -14.18 -11.43 -3.67
N PHE A 55 -13.83 -10.84 -4.81
CA PHE A 55 -14.12 -11.44 -6.11
C PHE A 55 -13.44 -12.83 -6.31
N SER A 56 -12.28 -13.05 -5.69
CA SER A 56 -11.58 -14.33 -5.76
C SER A 56 -11.89 -15.25 -4.56
N PHE A 57 -12.00 -14.70 -3.36
CA PHE A 57 -12.13 -15.52 -2.14
C PHE A 57 -13.56 -15.94 -1.83
N VAL A 58 -14.57 -15.09 -2.11
CA VAL A 58 -15.98 -15.47 -1.84
C VAL A 58 -16.43 -16.68 -2.65
N PRO A 59 -16.13 -16.80 -3.96
CA PRO A 59 -16.49 -18.01 -4.71
C PRO A 59 -15.80 -19.28 -4.21
N LYS A 60 -14.59 -19.15 -3.63
CA LYS A 60 -13.79 -20.33 -3.19
C LYS A 60 -14.14 -20.78 -1.77
N PHE A 61 -14.40 -19.85 -0.86
CA PHE A 61 -14.56 -20.12 0.58
C PHE A 61 -15.99 -19.90 1.11
N GLY A 62 -16.90 -19.46 0.25
CA GLY A 62 -18.25 -19.03 0.64
C GLY A 62 -18.28 -17.62 1.22
N ILE A 63 -19.48 -17.06 1.39
CA ILE A 63 -19.69 -15.64 1.70
C ILE A 63 -19.00 -15.24 3.01
N SER A 64 -19.28 -15.93 4.12
CA SER A 64 -18.78 -15.54 5.44
C SER A 64 -17.26 -15.63 5.55
N LYS A 65 -16.68 -16.78 5.21
CA LYS A 65 -15.22 -16.98 5.26
C LYS A 65 -14.49 -16.15 4.20
N GLY A 66 -15.06 -16.05 2.99
CA GLY A 66 -14.48 -15.26 1.90
C GLY A 66 -14.36 -13.77 2.24
N ILE A 67 -15.39 -13.17 2.85
CA ILE A 67 -15.35 -11.78 3.32
C ILE A 67 -14.29 -11.61 4.41
N TYR A 68 -14.27 -12.50 5.40
CA TYR A 68 -13.30 -12.46 6.49
C TYR A 68 -11.86 -12.56 5.99
N TYR A 69 -11.58 -13.51 5.09
CA TYR A 69 -10.25 -13.68 4.49
C TYR A 69 -9.84 -12.47 3.64
N SER A 70 -10.77 -11.89 2.89
CA SER A 70 -10.51 -10.70 2.07
C SER A 70 -10.12 -9.49 2.92
N ILE A 71 -10.86 -9.22 3.99
CA ILE A 71 -10.56 -8.13 4.92
C ILE A 71 -9.21 -8.36 5.59
N PHE A 72 -8.98 -9.57 6.12
CA PHE A 72 -7.74 -9.91 6.82
C PHE A 72 -6.51 -9.73 5.93
N HIS A 73 -6.54 -10.32 4.70
CA HIS A 73 -5.40 -10.23 3.80
C HIS A 73 -5.19 -8.83 3.23
N SER A 74 -6.26 -8.06 3.03
CA SER A 74 -6.14 -6.65 2.63
C SER A 74 -5.41 -5.82 3.69
N ILE A 75 -5.78 -5.95 4.95
CA ILE A 75 -5.11 -5.28 6.08
C ILE A 75 -3.67 -5.75 6.21
N SER A 76 -3.44 -7.07 6.20
CA SER A 76 -2.10 -7.68 6.31
C SER A 76 -1.16 -7.19 5.20
N ALA A 77 -1.64 -7.15 3.96
CA ALA A 77 -0.87 -6.70 2.81
C ALA A 77 -0.57 -5.20 2.88
N PHE A 78 -1.56 -4.34 3.14
CA PHE A 78 -1.37 -2.90 3.23
C PHE A 78 -0.45 -2.50 4.39
N CYS A 79 -0.57 -3.17 5.54
CA CYS A 79 0.31 -2.95 6.69
C CYS A 79 1.70 -3.58 6.52
N ASN A 80 1.99 -4.28 5.42
CA ASN A 80 3.23 -5.06 5.20
C ASN A 80 3.52 -6.04 6.35
N ALA A 81 2.46 -6.61 6.95
CA ALA A 81 2.57 -7.48 8.12
C ALA A 81 2.94 -8.93 7.76
N GLY A 82 2.55 -9.40 6.56
CA GLY A 82 2.87 -10.73 6.06
C GLY A 82 2.13 -11.88 6.75
N PHE A 83 1.09 -11.57 7.54
CA PHE A 83 0.26 -12.61 8.15
C PHE A 83 -0.76 -13.16 7.16
N ASP A 84 -0.99 -14.46 7.20
CA ASP A 84 -2.04 -15.14 6.46
C ASP A 84 -2.86 -16.10 7.34
N ILE A 85 -4.05 -16.47 6.86
CA ILE A 85 -4.97 -17.38 7.52
C ILE A 85 -5.51 -18.45 6.55
N LEU A 86 -4.85 -18.64 5.39
CA LEU A 86 -5.27 -19.59 4.36
C LEU A 86 -4.78 -21.03 4.64
N GLY A 87 -3.89 -21.21 5.62
CA GLY A 87 -3.36 -22.49 6.02
C GLY A 87 -1.87 -22.66 5.75
N ALA A 88 -1.37 -23.90 5.83
CA ALA A 88 0.07 -24.20 5.82
C ALA A 88 0.82 -23.72 4.56
N ASN A 89 0.13 -23.58 3.43
CA ASN A 89 0.74 -23.19 2.16
C ASN A 89 0.55 -21.70 1.83
N SER A 90 -0.06 -20.92 2.72
CA SER A 90 -0.28 -19.48 2.51
C SER A 90 -0.90 -19.17 1.14
N LEU A 91 -0.34 -18.20 0.42
CA LEU A 91 -0.79 -17.81 -0.93
C LEU A 91 -0.23 -18.68 -2.07
N MET A 92 0.50 -19.78 -1.80
CA MET A 92 1.07 -20.65 -2.86
C MET A 92 0.04 -21.16 -3.86
N ASN A 93 -1.18 -21.46 -3.40
CA ASN A 93 -2.28 -21.90 -4.26
C ASN A 93 -2.80 -20.81 -5.23
N TYR A 94 -2.34 -19.56 -5.05
CA TYR A 94 -2.72 -18.40 -5.86
C TYR A 94 -1.62 -17.89 -6.79
N VAL A 95 -0.50 -18.64 -6.94
CA VAL A 95 0.61 -18.28 -7.85
C VAL A 95 0.11 -18.02 -9.28
N GLY A 96 -0.87 -18.79 -9.76
CA GLY A 96 -1.48 -18.58 -11.08
C GLY A 96 -2.65 -17.59 -11.11
N ASP A 97 -3.06 -17.02 -9.98
CA ASP A 97 -4.19 -16.08 -9.91
C ASP A 97 -3.66 -14.64 -10.01
N LEU A 98 -3.55 -14.14 -11.26
CA LEU A 98 -3.04 -12.80 -11.54
C LEU A 98 -3.78 -11.70 -10.78
N TRP A 99 -5.11 -11.88 -10.59
CA TRP A 99 -5.93 -10.89 -9.88
C TRP A 99 -5.53 -10.76 -8.41
N VAL A 100 -5.44 -11.88 -7.70
CA VAL A 100 -5.03 -11.89 -6.29
C VAL A 100 -3.62 -11.31 -6.13
N ASN A 101 -2.68 -11.75 -6.98
CA ASN A 101 -1.30 -11.27 -6.95
C ASN A 101 -1.20 -9.75 -7.18
N LEU A 102 -1.89 -9.22 -8.21
CA LEU A 102 -1.88 -7.78 -8.46
C LEU A 102 -2.48 -6.96 -7.31
N VAL A 103 -3.58 -7.44 -6.70
CA VAL A 103 -4.20 -6.74 -5.57
C VAL A 103 -3.28 -6.76 -4.36
N ILE A 104 -2.72 -7.90 -4.01
CA ILE A 104 -1.80 -8.03 -2.85
C ILE A 104 -0.54 -7.20 -3.06
N CYS A 105 0.14 -7.32 -4.21
CA CYS A 105 1.33 -6.53 -4.53
C CYS A 105 1.02 -5.02 -4.55
N GLY A 106 -0.11 -4.63 -5.13
CA GLY A 106 -0.57 -3.24 -5.13
C GLY A 106 -0.78 -2.68 -3.73
N LEU A 107 -1.37 -3.45 -2.82
CA LEU A 107 -1.56 -3.06 -1.41
C LEU A 107 -0.22 -2.94 -0.68
N ILE A 108 0.70 -3.88 -0.87
CA ILE A 108 2.06 -3.86 -0.29
C ILE A 108 2.80 -2.58 -0.72
N ILE A 109 2.78 -2.29 -2.04
CA ILE A 109 3.41 -1.09 -2.59
C ILE A 109 2.74 0.17 -2.02
N ALA A 110 1.39 0.22 -2.03
CA ALA A 110 0.65 1.36 -1.52
C ALA A 110 0.94 1.65 -0.04
N GLY A 111 1.04 0.61 0.80
CA GLY A 111 1.40 0.71 2.21
C GLY A 111 2.86 1.15 2.41
N GLY A 112 3.77 0.60 1.61
CA GLY A 112 5.22 0.88 1.68
C GLY A 112 5.63 2.29 1.26
N LEU A 113 4.91 2.93 0.34
CA LEU A 113 5.20 4.30 -0.13
C LEU A 113 5.09 5.36 0.98
N GLY A 114 4.27 5.11 1.99
CA GLY A 114 4.03 6.03 3.10
C GLY A 114 3.02 7.14 2.81
N PHE A 115 2.35 7.59 3.88
CA PHE A 115 1.23 8.54 3.78
C PHE A 115 1.62 9.94 3.28
N VAL A 116 2.88 10.34 3.49
CA VAL A 116 3.40 11.64 3.02
C VAL A 116 3.33 11.71 1.49
N VAL A 117 3.70 10.63 0.81
CA VAL A 117 3.65 10.53 -0.65
C VAL A 117 2.21 10.62 -1.15
N TRP A 118 1.28 9.89 -0.53
CA TRP A 118 -0.14 9.91 -0.93
C TRP A 118 -0.79 11.29 -0.75
N ILE A 119 -0.44 11.99 0.34
CA ILE A 119 -0.94 13.35 0.58
C ILE A 119 -0.37 14.32 -0.45
N ASP A 120 0.92 14.22 -0.75
CA ASP A 120 1.58 15.07 -1.75
C ASP A 120 1.02 14.83 -3.16
N LEU A 121 0.90 13.57 -3.57
CA LEU A 121 0.28 13.21 -4.86
C LEU A 121 -1.12 13.81 -5.01
N ARG A 122 -1.95 13.72 -3.96
CA ARG A 122 -3.30 14.28 -4.00
C ARG A 122 -3.31 15.80 -4.06
N LEU A 123 -2.50 16.47 -3.23
CA LEU A 123 -2.44 17.93 -3.19
C LEU A 123 -1.91 18.47 -4.52
N SER A 124 -0.87 17.88 -5.06
CA SER A 124 -0.32 18.23 -6.37
C SER A 124 -1.33 18.00 -7.48
N LEU A 125 -2.14 16.93 -7.42
CA LEU A 125 -3.19 16.69 -8.40
C LEU A 125 -4.30 17.75 -8.34
N ILE A 126 -4.74 18.15 -7.14
CA ILE A 126 -5.75 19.19 -6.96
C ILE A 126 -5.22 20.51 -7.53
N HIS A 127 -4.02 20.93 -7.11
CA HIS A 127 -3.37 22.15 -7.58
C HIS A 127 -3.19 22.16 -9.11
N TYR A 128 -2.79 21.01 -9.67
CA TYR A 128 -2.62 20.87 -11.12
C TYR A 128 -3.94 21.03 -11.87
N ARG A 129 -5.04 20.43 -11.38
CA ARG A 129 -6.37 20.53 -12.00
C ARG A 129 -6.95 21.94 -11.98
N GLU A 130 -6.63 22.72 -10.95
CA GLU A 130 -7.05 24.12 -10.85
C GLU A 130 -6.34 25.03 -11.87
N HIS A 131 -5.09 24.72 -12.24
CA HIS A 131 -4.25 25.58 -13.07
C HIS A 131 -4.13 25.14 -14.52
N PHE A 132 -4.45 23.88 -14.83
CA PHE A 132 -4.28 23.33 -16.19
C PHE A 132 -5.55 22.64 -16.69
N LYS A 133 -6.02 23.10 -17.89
CA LYS A 133 -7.19 22.54 -18.57
C LYS A 133 -6.97 21.11 -19.11
N TYR A 134 -5.71 20.77 -19.48
CA TYR A 134 -5.35 19.46 -20.04
C TYR A 134 -4.28 18.80 -19.18
N PHE A 135 -4.47 17.49 -18.88
CA PHE A 135 -3.52 16.72 -18.10
C PHE A 135 -2.25 16.44 -18.91
N LYS A 136 -1.08 16.92 -18.42
CA LYS A 136 0.25 16.62 -18.96
C LYS A 136 1.09 15.96 -17.86
N LEU A 137 1.34 14.66 -18.01
CA LEU A 137 2.04 13.85 -16.99
C LEU A 137 3.39 14.47 -16.58
N LYS A 138 4.18 14.94 -17.53
CA LYS A 138 5.48 15.58 -17.25
C LYS A 138 5.35 16.77 -16.29
N LYS A 139 4.42 17.69 -16.56
CA LYS A 139 4.19 18.87 -15.70
C LYS A 139 3.65 18.50 -14.33
N TYR A 140 2.80 17.45 -14.25
CA TYR A 140 2.33 16.92 -12.97
C TYR A 140 3.48 16.34 -12.15
N LEU A 141 4.36 15.53 -12.75
CA LEU A 141 5.55 14.99 -12.07
C LEU A 141 6.52 16.10 -11.62
N GLU A 142 6.65 17.17 -12.40
CA GLU A 142 7.45 18.34 -12.03
C GLU A 142 6.91 19.05 -10.79
N SER A 143 5.59 19.05 -10.55
CA SER A 143 4.94 19.69 -9.41
C SER A 143 5.07 18.94 -8.09
N LEU A 144 5.47 17.66 -8.14
CA LEU A 144 5.66 16.84 -6.94
C LEU A 144 6.86 17.30 -6.12
N SER A 145 6.79 17.12 -4.79
CA SER A 145 7.92 17.37 -3.90
C SER A 145 9.13 16.49 -4.22
N LEU A 146 10.34 16.97 -3.89
CA LEU A 146 11.57 16.19 -4.08
C LEU A 146 11.52 14.85 -3.34
N HIS A 147 10.98 14.84 -2.12
CA HIS A 147 10.80 13.63 -1.33
C HIS A 147 9.95 12.58 -2.08
N THR A 148 8.80 12.98 -2.60
CA THR A 148 7.91 12.10 -3.36
C THR A 148 8.56 11.56 -4.62
N LYS A 149 9.30 12.39 -5.35
CA LYS A 149 10.05 11.97 -6.54
C LYS A 149 11.09 10.90 -6.21
N ILE A 150 11.89 11.14 -5.16
CA ILE A 150 12.91 10.18 -4.72
C ILE A 150 12.26 8.86 -4.30
N VAL A 151 11.21 8.89 -3.49
CA VAL A 151 10.51 7.69 -3.04
C VAL A 151 9.95 6.90 -4.21
N LEU A 152 9.27 7.55 -5.16
CA LEU A 152 8.71 6.87 -6.33
C LEU A 152 9.79 6.24 -7.22
N ILE A 153 10.88 6.98 -7.50
CA ILE A 153 11.98 6.47 -8.34
C ILE A 153 12.69 5.31 -7.63
N SER A 154 13.05 5.46 -6.35
CA SER A 154 13.73 4.40 -5.61
C SER A 154 12.88 3.16 -5.45
N SER A 155 11.58 3.30 -5.16
CA SER A 155 10.66 2.16 -5.11
C SER A 155 10.58 1.44 -6.44
N PHE A 156 10.47 2.17 -7.54
CA PHE A 156 10.46 1.58 -8.89
C PHE A 156 11.76 0.80 -9.16
N VAL A 157 12.92 1.42 -8.91
CA VAL A 157 14.23 0.78 -9.15
C VAL A 157 14.40 -0.47 -8.28
N LEU A 158 14.01 -0.41 -6.99
CA LEU A 158 14.12 -1.54 -6.07
C LEU A 158 13.18 -2.69 -6.43
N ILE A 159 11.94 -2.41 -6.82
CA ILE A 159 10.97 -3.44 -7.21
C ILE A 159 11.43 -4.15 -8.48
N PHE A 160 11.71 -3.40 -9.55
CA PHE A 160 12.10 -4.01 -10.83
C PHE A 160 13.53 -4.58 -10.79
N GLY A 161 14.45 -3.94 -10.07
CA GLY A 161 15.79 -4.45 -9.85
C GLY A 161 15.78 -5.74 -9.04
N GLY A 162 15.03 -5.77 -7.93
CA GLY A 162 14.87 -6.97 -7.10
C GLY A 162 14.21 -8.12 -7.89
N MET A 163 13.15 -7.81 -8.65
CA MET A 163 12.51 -8.79 -9.54
C MET A 163 13.51 -9.37 -10.56
N ALA A 164 14.30 -8.52 -11.22
CA ALA A 164 15.29 -8.98 -12.20
C ALA A 164 16.37 -9.86 -11.57
N VAL A 165 16.88 -9.49 -10.39
CA VAL A 165 17.88 -10.27 -9.66
C VAL A 165 17.31 -11.63 -9.25
N ILE A 166 16.14 -11.68 -8.64
CA ILE A 166 15.49 -12.94 -8.25
C ILE A 166 15.21 -13.81 -9.48
N PHE A 167 14.69 -13.22 -10.55
CA PHE A 167 14.45 -13.94 -11.81
C PHE A 167 15.72 -14.57 -12.37
N CYS A 168 16.83 -13.84 -12.40
CA CYS A 168 18.10 -14.37 -12.90
C CYS A 168 18.68 -15.48 -12.03
N LEU A 169 18.60 -15.34 -10.71
CA LEU A 169 19.15 -16.31 -9.77
C LEU A 169 18.33 -17.59 -9.67
N GLU A 170 17.00 -17.44 -9.65
CA GLU A 170 16.07 -18.55 -9.38
C GLU A 170 15.49 -19.19 -10.66
N PHE A 171 15.80 -18.68 -11.84
CA PHE A 171 15.19 -19.12 -13.11
C PHE A 171 15.26 -20.62 -13.35
N ASN A 172 16.41 -21.23 -13.03
CA ASN A 172 16.70 -22.67 -13.21
C ASN A 172 16.54 -23.47 -11.91
N ASN A 173 16.09 -22.87 -10.83
CA ASN A 173 15.95 -23.58 -9.55
C ASN A 173 14.71 -24.51 -9.59
N PRO A 174 14.91 -25.86 -9.49
CA PRO A 174 13.79 -26.81 -9.58
C PRO A 174 12.84 -26.73 -8.40
N GLN A 175 13.25 -26.14 -7.27
CA GLN A 175 12.43 -26.01 -6.08
C GLN A 175 11.54 -24.74 -6.09
N THR A 176 11.84 -23.78 -6.98
CA THR A 176 11.16 -22.46 -7.00
C THR A 176 10.56 -22.14 -8.37
N LEU A 177 11.33 -21.48 -9.24
CA LEU A 177 10.79 -20.93 -10.48
C LEU A 177 10.78 -21.93 -11.65
N GLN A 178 11.65 -22.93 -11.71
CA GLN A 178 11.77 -23.82 -12.86
C GLN A 178 10.42 -24.49 -13.23
N PRO A 179 9.63 -25.05 -12.27
CA PRO A 179 8.41 -25.76 -12.62
C PRO A 179 7.25 -24.84 -13.06
N LEU A 180 7.41 -23.51 -12.92
CA LEU A 180 6.38 -22.52 -13.24
C LEU A 180 6.41 -22.15 -14.73
N SER A 181 5.26 -21.83 -15.30
CA SER A 181 5.16 -21.23 -16.64
C SER A 181 5.73 -19.80 -16.65
N LEU A 182 6.17 -19.30 -17.82
CA LEU A 182 6.72 -17.95 -17.94
C LEU A 182 5.85 -16.84 -17.31
N PRO A 183 4.52 -16.83 -17.50
CA PRO A 183 3.65 -15.84 -16.85
C PRO A 183 3.59 -15.96 -15.33
N GLN A 184 3.89 -17.13 -14.77
CA GLN A 184 3.91 -17.35 -13.31
C GLN A 184 5.27 -17.06 -12.67
N LYS A 185 6.33 -16.93 -13.50
CA LYS A 185 7.68 -16.55 -13.05
C LYS A 185 7.86 -15.06 -12.87
N ILE A 186 7.03 -14.26 -13.50
CA ILE A 186 7.02 -12.80 -13.49
C ILE A 186 5.92 -12.30 -12.55
#